data_0c04832c72486c1dd4bfbc9a56ddcc31
#
_entry.id   0c04832c72486c1dd4bfbc9a56ddcc31
#
_cell.length_a   1.000
_cell.length_b   1.000
_cell.length_c   1.000
_cell.angle_alpha   90.00
_cell.angle_beta   90.00
_cell.angle_gamma   90.00
#
_symmetry.space_group_name_H-M   'P 1'
#
loop_
_entity.id
_entity.type
_entity.pdbx_description
1 polymer ?
#
loop_
_entity_poly.entity_id
_entity_poly.type
_entity_poly.pdbx_seq_one_letter_code
_entity_poly.pdbx_strand_id
1 'polypeptide(L)'
;MKRDVIRRVRVAVAAGLCLLFAGPGYSGWLSFHGGDSGPAGYTETRYPIVLVHGWFGFDAIGPIDYFSAIPEALREGGAEVYVAQISAANYTEVRGEQLLAQVREILALSGAEKVNLIGHSHGGPTTRYVAGVAPDLVASVTSVAGVNRGSPVADFLVPAHDEPVSGPLLDRTVTALAGLVDLLSDGGYPQDSRAAQYSLSTRGAAEFNARFSAGIPADCGDGEHVVDGVRYYSWTGIRQVTTLVDPTDSLLAITATAFRGKPNDGLVGQCSSKLGEVIRDDYAQNHLDEINQVAGLVGFGQDVPELYRQHANRLKNAGL
;
A
#
# COMPACT_ATOMS: atom_id res chain seq x y z
N MET A 1 4.96 -36.81 4.64
CA MET A 1 5.22 -35.97 5.82
C MET A 1 5.08 -34.48 5.58
N LYS A 2 5.64 -33.87 4.50
CA LYS A 2 5.51 -32.40 4.25
C LYS A 2 4.06 -31.94 3.93
N ARG A 3 3.26 -32.74 3.25
CA ARG A 3 1.85 -32.39 2.91
C ARG A 3 0.90 -32.34 4.12
N ASP A 4 1.13 -33.15 5.14
CA ASP A 4 0.25 -33.20 6.31
C ASP A 4 0.49 -32.04 7.30
N VAL A 5 1.69 -31.50 7.36
CA VAL A 5 2.02 -30.34 8.20
C VAL A 5 1.35 -29.06 7.64
N ILE A 6 1.37 -28.87 6.33
CA ILE A 6 0.73 -27.73 5.65
C ILE A 6 -0.80 -27.79 5.85
N ARG A 7 -1.40 -28.98 5.78
CA ARG A 7 -2.85 -29.15 6.00
C ARG A 7 -3.27 -28.83 7.44
N ARG A 8 -2.43 -29.16 8.43
CA ARG A 8 -2.73 -28.87 9.85
C ARG A 8 -2.58 -27.39 10.19
N VAL A 9 -1.65 -26.68 9.58
CA VAL A 9 -1.49 -25.23 9.75
C VAL A 9 -2.68 -24.47 9.12
N ARG A 10 -3.16 -24.91 7.94
CA ARG A 10 -4.37 -24.33 7.31
C ARG A 10 -5.62 -24.46 8.18
N VAL A 11 -5.80 -25.57 8.87
CA VAL A 11 -6.94 -25.79 9.78
C VAL A 11 -6.84 -24.95 11.05
N ALA A 12 -5.64 -24.73 11.58
CA ALA A 12 -5.45 -23.95 12.81
C ALA A 12 -5.68 -22.45 12.61
N VAL A 13 -5.26 -21.89 11.45
CA VAL A 13 -5.49 -20.47 11.13
C VAL A 13 -6.97 -20.20 10.80
N ALA A 14 -7.64 -21.11 10.06
CA ALA A 14 -9.06 -20.99 9.77
C ALA A 14 -9.94 -21.17 11.03
N ALA A 15 -9.55 -22.06 11.95
CA ALA A 15 -10.27 -22.27 13.22
C ALA A 15 -10.10 -21.09 14.20
N GLY A 16 -8.95 -20.41 14.19
CA GLY A 16 -8.72 -19.21 15.01
C GLY A 16 -9.57 -18.01 14.59
N LEU A 17 -9.81 -17.84 13.30
CA LEU A 17 -10.67 -16.75 12.79
C LEU A 17 -12.17 -17.05 13.01
N CYS A 18 -12.61 -18.30 12.97
CA CYS A 18 -14.02 -18.66 13.16
C CYS A 18 -14.48 -18.64 14.62
N LEU A 19 -13.59 -18.70 15.61
CA LEU A 19 -13.97 -18.71 17.04
C LEU A 19 -14.23 -17.31 17.61
N LEU A 20 -13.96 -16.24 16.89
CA LEU A 20 -14.26 -14.86 17.31
C LEU A 20 -15.67 -14.39 16.94
N PHE A 21 -16.47 -15.17 16.19
CA PHE A 21 -17.81 -14.76 15.71
C PHE A 21 -18.98 -15.57 16.27
N ALA A 22 -18.78 -16.49 17.24
CA ALA A 22 -19.84 -17.30 17.85
C ALA A 22 -19.98 -17.02 19.35
N GLY A 23 -20.49 -15.85 19.71
CA GLY A 23 -20.96 -15.54 21.06
C GLY A 23 -22.37 -14.95 21.01
N PRO A 24 -23.28 -15.31 21.96
CA PRO A 24 -24.66 -14.86 21.91
C PRO A 24 -24.80 -13.39 22.30
N GLY A 25 -25.58 -12.68 21.50
CA GLY A 25 -26.25 -11.39 21.69
C GLY A 25 -25.86 -10.53 22.90
N TYR A 26 -24.99 -9.57 22.68
CA TYR A 26 -25.00 -8.31 23.41
C TYR A 26 -25.35 -7.19 22.45
N SER A 27 -26.65 -6.88 22.39
CA SER A 27 -27.13 -5.63 21.82
C SER A 27 -26.79 -4.52 22.79
N GLY A 28 -25.84 -3.69 22.46
CA GLY A 28 -25.63 -2.46 23.19
C GLY A 28 -24.23 -1.88 23.08
N TRP A 29 -24.12 -0.75 22.40
CA TRP A 29 -23.06 0.25 22.55
C TRP A 29 -21.69 -0.07 21.92
N LEU A 30 -21.67 -0.32 20.63
CA LEU A 30 -20.60 0.20 19.78
C LEU A 30 -21.23 1.23 18.84
N SER A 31 -21.30 2.46 19.29
CA SER A 31 -21.44 3.59 18.40
C SER A 31 -20.17 3.59 17.53
N PHE A 32 -20.25 3.01 16.34
CA PHE A 32 -19.36 3.43 15.28
C PHE A 32 -19.61 4.93 15.15
N HIS A 33 -18.65 5.74 15.53
CA HIS A 33 -18.59 7.11 15.10
C HIS A 33 -18.45 7.02 13.58
N GLY A 34 -19.56 7.12 12.87
CA GLY A 34 -19.55 7.50 11.47
C GLY A 34 -18.74 8.78 11.42
N GLY A 35 -17.57 8.73 10.79
CA GLY A 35 -16.79 9.92 10.53
C GLY A 35 -17.74 10.95 9.95
N ASP A 36 -17.70 12.16 10.49
CA ASP A 36 -18.55 13.26 10.04
C ASP A 36 -18.30 13.40 8.55
N SER A 37 -19.28 12.99 7.73
CA SER A 37 -19.19 13.09 6.28
C SER A 37 -19.07 14.60 6.02
N GLY A 38 -17.85 15.08 5.77
CA GLY A 38 -17.59 16.50 5.54
C GLY A 38 -18.53 17.07 4.47
N PRO A 39 -18.53 18.39 4.27
CA PRO A 39 -19.51 19.03 3.37
C PRO A 39 -19.51 18.34 2.01
N ALA A 40 -20.71 18.22 1.42
CA ALA A 40 -20.90 17.67 0.07
C ALA A 40 -19.90 18.32 -0.90
N GLY A 41 -19.23 17.49 -1.72
CA GLY A 41 -18.20 17.94 -2.61
C GLY A 41 -16.81 18.13 -1.97
N TYR A 42 -16.60 17.76 -0.70
CA TYR A 42 -15.28 17.95 -0.03
C TYR A 42 -14.14 17.22 -0.74
N THR A 43 -14.39 16.01 -1.22
CA THR A 43 -13.43 15.18 -1.96
C THR A 43 -13.63 15.20 -3.49
N GLU A 44 -14.53 16.05 -4.01
CA GLU A 44 -14.86 16.16 -5.42
C GLU A 44 -13.69 16.75 -6.22
N THR A 45 -12.75 15.87 -6.61
CA THR A 45 -11.60 16.21 -7.46
C THR A 45 -12.01 16.40 -8.90
N ARG A 46 -11.26 17.20 -9.65
CA ARG A 46 -11.47 17.40 -11.09
C ARG A 46 -11.28 16.11 -11.89
N TYR A 47 -10.36 15.27 -11.48
CA TYR A 47 -10.01 14.02 -12.14
C TYR A 47 -10.29 12.83 -11.22
N PRO A 48 -10.69 11.68 -11.76
CA PRO A 48 -10.91 10.47 -10.97
C PRO A 48 -9.70 10.09 -10.13
N ILE A 49 -9.93 9.54 -8.95
CA ILE A 49 -8.91 8.95 -8.08
C ILE A 49 -8.82 7.45 -8.38
N VAL A 50 -7.61 6.95 -8.63
CA VAL A 50 -7.33 5.52 -8.80
C VAL A 50 -6.43 5.06 -7.66
N LEU A 51 -6.95 4.18 -6.82
CA LEU A 51 -6.24 3.56 -5.71
C LEU A 51 -5.50 2.32 -6.22
N VAL A 52 -4.20 2.20 -5.91
CA VAL A 52 -3.32 1.15 -6.42
C VAL A 52 -2.67 0.41 -5.27
N HIS A 53 -3.03 -0.88 -5.13
CA HIS A 53 -2.57 -1.73 -4.04
C HIS A 53 -1.08 -2.08 -4.14
N GLY A 54 -0.50 -2.51 -3.01
CA GLY A 54 0.88 -2.96 -2.89
C GLY A 54 1.11 -4.41 -3.30
N TRP A 55 2.25 -4.95 -2.86
CA TRP A 55 2.52 -6.37 -2.89
C TRP A 55 1.54 -7.09 -1.96
N PHE A 56 1.07 -8.28 -2.33
CA PHE A 56 -0.06 -8.99 -1.71
C PHE A 56 -1.42 -8.32 -1.87
N GLY A 57 -1.50 -7.29 -2.74
CA GLY A 57 -2.74 -6.59 -2.97
C GLY A 57 -3.76 -7.44 -3.70
N PHE A 58 -4.98 -7.20 -3.36
CA PHE A 58 -6.19 -7.72 -3.98
C PHE A 58 -7.18 -6.56 -4.04
N ASP A 59 -8.13 -6.65 -4.92
CA ASP A 59 -9.26 -5.74 -4.94
C ASP A 59 -10.13 -6.02 -3.69
N ALA A 60 -10.60 -7.28 -3.59
CA ALA A 60 -11.28 -7.80 -2.43
C ALA A 60 -11.05 -9.31 -2.30
N ILE A 61 -10.89 -9.82 -1.07
CA ILE A 61 -10.91 -11.25 -0.77
C ILE A 61 -12.15 -11.53 0.09
N GLY A 62 -13.22 -12.00 -0.55
CA GLY A 62 -14.48 -12.15 0.13
C GLY A 62 -14.98 -10.81 0.66
N PRO A 63 -15.16 -10.64 1.99
CA PRO A 63 -15.60 -9.36 2.57
C PRO A 63 -14.45 -8.39 2.91
N ILE A 64 -13.20 -8.67 2.52
CA ILE A 64 -12.04 -7.86 2.89
C ILE A 64 -11.54 -7.08 1.69
N ASP A 65 -11.65 -5.76 1.74
CA ASP A 65 -11.12 -4.82 0.76
C ASP A 65 -9.69 -4.42 1.14
N TYR A 66 -8.79 -4.29 0.16
CA TYR A 66 -7.41 -3.86 0.43
C TYR A 66 -7.37 -2.46 1.07
N PHE A 67 -8.10 -1.51 0.51
CA PHE A 67 -8.27 -0.16 1.05
C PHE A 67 -9.55 -0.10 1.90
N SER A 68 -9.50 -0.59 3.14
CA SER A 68 -10.70 -0.72 3.99
C SER A 68 -11.37 0.63 4.28
N ALA A 69 -12.64 0.78 3.91
CA ALA A 69 -13.49 1.97 4.07
C ALA A 69 -12.98 3.25 3.36
N ILE A 70 -11.84 3.24 2.70
CA ILE A 70 -11.25 4.42 2.05
C ILE A 70 -12.01 4.80 0.78
N PRO A 71 -12.33 3.87 -0.15
CA PRO A 71 -13.08 4.21 -1.36
C PRO A 71 -14.45 4.81 -1.06
N GLU A 72 -15.16 4.25 -0.08
CA GLU A 72 -16.48 4.73 0.37
C GLU A 72 -16.38 6.14 0.93
N ALA A 73 -15.43 6.39 1.85
CA ALA A 73 -15.23 7.69 2.47
C ALA A 73 -14.90 8.80 1.43
N LEU A 74 -14.16 8.45 0.38
CA LEU A 74 -13.88 9.35 -0.74
C LEU A 74 -15.12 9.63 -1.59
N ARG A 75 -15.89 8.56 -1.93
CA ARG A 75 -17.13 8.68 -2.73
C ARG A 75 -18.21 9.48 -2.01
N GLU A 76 -18.37 9.28 -0.71
CA GLU A 76 -19.32 10.05 0.12
C GLU A 76 -19.07 11.56 0.06
N GLY A 77 -17.81 11.99 -0.09
CA GLY A 77 -17.42 13.38 -0.27
C GLY A 77 -17.46 13.88 -1.71
N GLY A 78 -17.88 13.05 -2.68
CA GLY A 78 -18.10 13.42 -4.09
C GLY A 78 -16.98 13.00 -5.05
N ALA A 79 -15.94 12.28 -4.61
CA ALA A 79 -14.90 11.79 -5.51
C ALA A 79 -15.39 10.66 -6.41
N GLU A 80 -14.97 10.67 -7.67
CA GLU A 80 -15.03 9.49 -8.54
C GLU A 80 -13.82 8.61 -8.26
N VAL A 81 -14.05 7.37 -7.77
CA VAL A 81 -12.98 6.50 -7.25
C VAL A 81 -13.01 5.13 -7.89
N TYR A 82 -11.85 4.70 -8.37
CA TYR A 82 -11.59 3.36 -8.88
C TYR A 82 -10.52 2.67 -8.03
N VAL A 83 -10.61 1.36 -7.92
CA VAL A 83 -9.57 0.52 -7.29
C VAL A 83 -8.98 -0.37 -8.38
N ALA A 84 -7.67 -0.26 -8.58
CA ALA A 84 -6.99 -0.97 -9.64
C ALA A 84 -6.88 -2.48 -9.34
N GLN A 85 -7.12 -3.30 -10.35
CA GLN A 85 -6.99 -4.76 -10.33
C GLN A 85 -5.76 -5.15 -11.16
N ILE A 86 -4.62 -5.34 -10.52
CA ILE A 86 -3.36 -5.68 -11.16
C ILE A 86 -2.71 -6.87 -10.45
N SER A 87 -1.63 -7.44 -11.01
CA SER A 87 -0.89 -8.52 -10.35
C SER A 87 -0.55 -8.15 -8.90
N ALA A 88 -0.88 -9.01 -7.94
CA ALA A 88 -0.48 -8.84 -6.55
C ALA A 88 1.04 -8.91 -6.38
N ALA A 89 1.71 -9.78 -7.16
CA ALA A 89 3.15 -9.96 -7.16
C ALA A 89 3.68 -10.03 -8.59
N ASN A 90 4.48 -9.05 -9.02
CA ASN A 90 5.21 -9.04 -10.30
C ASN A 90 6.24 -7.89 -10.31
N TYR A 91 7.01 -7.76 -11.40
CA TYR A 91 7.84 -6.59 -11.63
C TYR A 91 7.00 -5.31 -11.62
N THR A 92 7.60 -4.21 -11.12
CA THR A 92 6.96 -2.88 -11.10
C THR A 92 6.47 -2.49 -12.49
N GLU A 93 7.24 -2.75 -13.54
CA GLU A 93 6.91 -2.42 -14.93
C GLU A 93 5.72 -3.23 -15.45
N VAL A 94 5.66 -4.53 -15.14
CA VAL A 94 4.53 -5.38 -15.53
C VAL A 94 3.23 -4.90 -14.87
N ARG A 95 3.28 -4.59 -13.58
CA ARG A 95 2.16 -4.00 -12.84
C ARG A 95 1.78 -2.63 -13.41
N GLY A 96 2.79 -1.83 -13.77
CA GLY A 96 2.62 -0.51 -14.39
C GLY A 96 1.92 -0.57 -15.74
N GLU A 97 2.25 -1.52 -16.60
CA GLU A 97 1.56 -1.73 -17.90
C GLU A 97 0.10 -2.16 -17.70
N GLN A 98 -0.18 -3.03 -16.71
CA GLN A 98 -1.55 -3.41 -16.36
C GLN A 98 -2.34 -2.21 -15.85
N LEU A 99 -1.73 -1.38 -14.99
CA LEU A 99 -2.35 -0.14 -14.49
C LEU A 99 -2.60 0.85 -15.64
N LEU A 100 -1.64 1.05 -16.53
CA LEU A 100 -1.77 1.94 -17.68
C LEU A 100 -2.95 1.54 -18.60
N ALA A 101 -3.15 0.24 -18.79
CA ALA A 101 -4.31 -0.25 -19.55
C ALA A 101 -5.62 0.14 -18.87
N GLN A 102 -5.73 -0.04 -17.55
CA GLN A 102 -6.92 0.35 -16.78
C GLN A 102 -7.10 1.87 -16.71
N VAL A 103 -6.04 2.66 -16.59
CA VAL A 103 -6.12 4.13 -16.66
C VAL A 103 -6.75 4.59 -17.97
N ARG A 104 -6.34 4.00 -19.10
CA ARG A 104 -6.95 4.32 -20.40
C ARG A 104 -8.45 3.95 -20.46
N GLU A 105 -8.83 2.83 -19.88
CA GLU A 105 -10.24 2.41 -19.77
C GLU A 105 -11.03 3.36 -18.87
N ILE A 106 -10.51 3.73 -17.70
CA ILE A 106 -11.12 4.69 -16.78
C ILE A 106 -11.35 6.04 -17.46
N LEU A 107 -10.35 6.55 -18.19
CA LEU A 107 -10.46 7.81 -18.92
C LEU A 107 -11.54 7.74 -20.03
N ALA A 108 -11.64 6.60 -20.72
CA ALA A 108 -12.67 6.38 -21.71
C ALA A 108 -14.10 6.30 -21.11
N LEU A 109 -14.24 5.73 -19.90
CA LEU A 109 -15.51 5.59 -19.19
C LEU A 109 -15.94 6.90 -18.53
N SER A 110 -15.04 7.60 -17.86
CA SER A 110 -15.34 8.83 -17.12
C SER A 110 -15.40 10.07 -18.01
N GLY A 111 -14.79 10.02 -19.21
CA GLY A 111 -14.60 11.19 -20.07
C GLY A 111 -13.56 12.20 -19.52
N ALA A 112 -12.84 11.85 -18.47
CA ALA A 112 -11.79 12.69 -17.90
C ALA A 112 -10.53 12.68 -18.79
N GLU A 113 -9.75 13.77 -18.73
CA GLU A 113 -8.49 13.90 -19.47
C GLU A 113 -7.32 13.21 -18.76
N LYS A 114 -7.37 13.16 -17.42
CA LYS A 114 -6.30 12.65 -16.54
C LYS A 114 -6.88 11.90 -15.35
N VAL A 115 -6.02 11.22 -14.61
CA VAL A 115 -6.34 10.60 -13.32
C VAL A 115 -5.41 11.08 -12.21
N ASN A 116 -5.88 11.01 -10.95
CA ASN A 116 -5.07 11.12 -9.75
C ASN A 116 -4.74 9.69 -9.26
N LEU A 117 -3.46 9.30 -9.27
CA LEU A 117 -3.01 7.98 -8.84
C LEU A 117 -2.58 8.03 -7.37
N ILE A 118 -3.11 7.14 -6.53
CA ILE A 118 -2.68 6.97 -5.12
C ILE A 118 -2.24 5.53 -4.94
N GLY A 119 -0.94 5.31 -4.77
CA GLY A 119 -0.34 3.99 -4.65
C GLY A 119 0.19 3.72 -3.25
N HIS A 120 -0.22 2.60 -2.64
CA HIS A 120 0.31 2.14 -1.36
C HIS A 120 1.41 1.10 -1.59
N SER A 121 2.50 1.18 -0.81
CA SER A 121 3.58 0.17 -0.82
C SER A 121 4.18 0.01 -2.23
N HIS A 122 4.16 -1.20 -2.83
CA HIS A 122 4.54 -1.45 -4.23
C HIS A 122 3.69 -0.64 -5.24
N GLY A 123 2.48 -0.23 -4.85
CA GLY A 123 1.65 0.68 -5.64
C GLY A 123 2.33 2.04 -5.89
N GLY A 124 3.17 2.52 -4.98
CA GLY A 124 3.94 3.76 -5.16
C GLY A 124 4.81 3.73 -6.43
N PRO A 125 5.81 2.86 -6.54
CA PRO A 125 6.59 2.73 -7.78
C PRO A 125 5.75 2.32 -8.99
N THR A 126 4.66 1.55 -8.83
CA THR A 126 3.74 1.19 -9.93
C THR A 126 3.07 2.44 -10.53
N THR A 127 2.57 3.36 -9.70
CA THR A 127 1.99 4.64 -10.17
C THR A 127 3.02 5.56 -10.82
N ARG A 128 4.26 5.57 -10.31
CA ARG A 128 5.38 6.31 -10.90
C ARG A 128 5.76 5.80 -12.28
N TYR A 129 5.65 4.48 -12.52
CA TYR A 129 5.84 3.92 -13.85
C TYR A 129 4.85 4.55 -14.85
N VAL A 130 3.56 4.55 -14.52
CA VAL A 130 2.52 5.12 -15.39
C VAL A 130 2.77 6.59 -15.66
N ALA A 131 3.09 7.38 -14.62
CA ALA A 131 3.43 8.79 -14.79
C ALA A 131 4.67 9.02 -15.66
N GLY A 132 5.65 8.11 -15.61
CA GLY A 132 6.88 8.22 -16.40
C GLY A 132 6.71 7.84 -17.87
N VAL A 133 5.78 6.90 -18.20
CA VAL A 133 5.56 6.48 -19.59
C VAL A 133 4.38 7.17 -20.26
N ALA A 134 3.46 7.74 -19.48
CA ALA A 134 2.26 8.42 -20.00
C ALA A 134 1.89 9.64 -19.13
N PRO A 135 2.76 10.64 -18.97
CA PRO A 135 2.53 11.79 -18.09
C PRO A 135 1.30 12.59 -18.48
N ASP A 136 0.92 12.60 -19.76
CA ASP A 136 -0.26 13.31 -20.26
C ASP A 136 -1.58 12.73 -19.70
N LEU A 137 -1.59 11.48 -19.22
CA LEU A 137 -2.75 10.85 -18.64
C LEU A 137 -2.85 10.98 -17.12
N VAL A 138 -1.81 11.53 -16.47
CA VAL A 138 -1.69 11.60 -15.01
C VAL A 138 -1.67 13.05 -14.53
N ALA A 139 -2.54 13.39 -13.59
CA ALA A 139 -2.57 14.71 -12.96
C ALA A 139 -1.68 14.74 -11.70
N SER A 140 -1.75 13.67 -10.89
CA SER A 140 -0.90 13.51 -9.72
C SER A 140 -0.54 12.05 -9.43
N VAL A 141 0.59 11.87 -8.76
CA VAL A 141 1.01 10.62 -8.12
C VAL A 141 1.17 10.87 -6.63
N THR A 142 0.50 10.05 -5.83
CA THR A 142 0.65 10.05 -4.38
C THR A 142 1.17 8.69 -3.93
N SER A 143 2.26 8.70 -3.20
CA SER A 143 2.92 7.51 -2.67
C SER A 143 2.66 7.39 -1.17
N VAL A 144 1.85 6.41 -0.77
CA VAL A 144 1.55 6.09 0.63
C VAL A 144 2.45 4.93 1.05
N ALA A 145 3.35 5.15 1.99
CA ALA A 145 4.37 4.16 2.39
C ALA A 145 5.04 3.47 1.19
N GLY A 146 5.22 4.20 0.09
CA GLY A 146 5.72 3.62 -1.16
C GLY A 146 7.17 3.15 -1.06
N VAL A 147 7.48 2.00 -1.67
CA VAL A 147 8.82 1.43 -1.68
C VAL A 147 9.67 2.11 -2.76
N ASN A 148 9.82 3.45 -2.65
CA ASN A 148 10.43 4.27 -3.70
C ASN A 148 11.94 4.10 -3.81
N ARG A 149 12.61 3.68 -2.73
CA ARG A 149 14.06 3.42 -2.68
C ARG A 149 14.41 2.03 -2.19
N GLY A 150 13.45 1.10 -2.29
CA GLY A 150 13.59 -0.27 -1.83
C GLY A 150 13.40 -0.43 -0.32
N SER A 151 13.38 -1.68 0.10
CA SER A 151 13.22 -2.08 1.49
C SER A 151 14.27 -3.10 1.89
N PRO A 152 14.98 -2.91 3.04
CA PRO A 152 15.83 -3.94 3.60
C PRO A 152 15.11 -5.27 3.85
N VAL A 153 13.81 -5.26 4.10
CA VAL A 153 13.01 -6.49 4.23
C VAL A 153 13.01 -7.26 2.92
N ALA A 154 12.82 -6.58 1.78
CA ALA A 154 12.89 -7.21 0.47
C ALA A 154 14.31 -7.71 0.13
N ASP A 155 15.35 -6.99 0.56
CA ASP A 155 16.74 -7.42 0.37
C ASP A 155 17.03 -8.77 1.04
N PHE A 156 16.42 -9.05 2.20
CA PHE A 156 16.55 -10.36 2.86
C PHE A 156 15.81 -11.48 2.12
N LEU A 157 14.76 -11.16 1.36
CA LEU A 157 13.98 -12.14 0.61
C LEU A 157 14.61 -12.49 -0.75
N VAL A 158 15.44 -11.60 -1.30
CA VAL A 158 16.20 -11.86 -2.53
C VAL A 158 17.45 -12.63 -2.14
N PRO A 159 17.63 -13.91 -2.53
CA PRO A 159 18.86 -14.63 -2.25
C PRO A 159 20.06 -13.86 -2.79
N ALA A 160 21.00 -13.48 -1.94
CA ALA A 160 22.29 -13.02 -2.40
C ALA A 160 22.91 -14.15 -3.24
N HIS A 161 23.38 -13.84 -4.45
CA HIS A 161 23.93 -14.84 -5.37
C HIS A 161 25.11 -15.61 -4.79
N ASP A 162 25.73 -15.14 -3.70
CA ASP A 162 26.98 -15.67 -3.18
C ASP A 162 26.99 -16.00 -1.67
N GLU A 163 25.97 -15.67 -0.87
CA GLU A 163 25.93 -15.99 0.57
C GLU A 163 24.49 -16.32 1.03
N PRO A 164 24.25 -17.51 1.61
CA PRO A 164 22.97 -17.79 2.26
C PRO A 164 22.86 -16.97 3.55
N VAL A 165 22.00 -15.96 3.56
CA VAL A 165 21.62 -15.32 4.81
C VAL A 165 20.77 -16.32 5.58
N SER A 166 21.33 -16.92 6.64
CA SER A 166 20.66 -17.95 7.44
C SER A 166 20.47 -17.47 8.88
N GLY A 167 19.29 -17.76 9.43
CA GLY A 167 19.00 -17.58 10.86
C GLY A 167 17.56 -17.87 11.18
N PRO A 168 17.25 -18.43 12.37
CA PRO A 168 15.89 -18.86 12.74
C PRO A 168 14.84 -17.74 12.70
N LEU A 169 15.25 -16.50 12.92
CA LEU A 169 14.38 -15.32 12.87
C LEU A 169 14.02 -14.96 11.42
N LEU A 170 15.02 -14.99 10.52
CA LEU A 170 14.83 -14.74 9.10
C LEU A 170 13.96 -15.81 8.47
N ASP A 171 14.20 -17.10 8.75
CA ASP A 171 13.39 -18.21 8.24
C ASP A 171 11.91 -18.08 8.65
N ARG A 172 11.64 -17.62 9.88
CA ARG A 172 10.28 -17.35 10.36
C ARG A 172 9.63 -16.18 9.64
N THR A 173 10.36 -15.08 9.43
CA THR A 173 9.87 -13.89 8.71
C THR A 173 9.57 -14.23 7.25
N VAL A 174 10.49 -14.90 6.57
CA VAL A 174 10.30 -15.36 5.18
C VAL A 174 9.11 -16.32 5.08
N THR A 175 8.98 -17.28 6.01
CA THR A 175 7.87 -18.23 6.04
C THR A 175 6.53 -17.53 6.30
N ALA A 176 6.49 -16.55 7.21
CA ALA A 176 5.28 -15.79 7.51
C ALA A 176 4.85 -14.91 6.33
N LEU A 177 5.79 -14.21 5.70
CA LEU A 177 5.54 -13.40 4.50
C LEU A 177 5.12 -14.28 3.32
N ALA A 178 5.79 -15.40 3.07
CA ALA A 178 5.40 -16.35 2.03
C ALA A 178 4.01 -16.94 2.26
N GLY A 179 3.66 -17.25 3.52
CA GLY A 179 2.33 -17.72 3.88
C GLY A 179 1.24 -16.66 3.67
N LEU A 180 1.55 -15.39 3.90
CA LEU A 180 0.65 -14.27 3.60
C LEU A 180 0.50 -14.08 2.08
N VAL A 181 1.59 -14.19 1.31
CA VAL A 181 1.55 -14.19 -0.18
C VAL A 181 0.61 -15.26 -0.71
N ASP A 182 0.80 -16.52 -0.27
CA ASP A 182 0.00 -17.65 -0.75
C ASP A 182 -1.49 -17.50 -0.40
N LEU A 183 -1.79 -16.88 0.74
CA LEU A 183 -3.17 -16.63 1.19
C LEU A 183 -3.86 -15.54 0.36
N LEU A 184 -3.11 -14.54 -0.08
CA LEU A 184 -3.65 -13.32 -0.72
C LEU A 184 -3.48 -13.30 -2.26
N SER A 185 -2.87 -14.32 -2.87
CA SER A 185 -2.48 -14.34 -4.30
C SER A 185 -3.54 -14.87 -5.26
N ASP A 186 -4.83 -14.79 -4.96
CA ASP A 186 -5.90 -15.37 -5.80
C ASP A 186 -6.45 -14.41 -6.88
N GLY A 187 -5.65 -13.45 -7.33
CA GLY A 187 -6.00 -12.54 -8.43
C GLY A 187 -5.82 -13.18 -9.81
N GLY A 188 -6.73 -12.93 -10.75
CA GLY A 188 -6.73 -13.47 -12.11
C GLY A 188 -5.57 -13.05 -13.03
N TYR A 189 -4.58 -12.31 -12.51
CA TYR A 189 -3.36 -11.89 -13.22
C TYR A 189 -2.18 -12.83 -12.92
N PRO A 190 -1.21 -12.96 -13.84
CA PRO A 190 0.00 -13.74 -13.60
C PRO A 190 0.78 -13.23 -12.39
N GLN A 191 1.17 -14.13 -11.49
CA GLN A 191 1.91 -13.81 -10.28
C GLN A 191 3.36 -14.29 -10.37
N ASP A 192 4.31 -13.41 -10.02
CA ASP A 192 5.73 -13.71 -9.88
C ASP A 192 6.28 -13.03 -8.61
N SER A 193 6.31 -13.79 -7.52
CA SER A 193 6.79 -13.29 -6.23
C SER A 193 8.28 -12.93 -6.24
N ARG A 194 9.11 -13.59 -7.07
CA ARG A 194 10.54 -13.26 -7.20
C ARG A 194 10.74 -11.93 -7.89
N ALA A 195 9.96 -11.68 -8.94
CA ALA A 195 9.95 -10.40 -9.64
C ALA A 195 9.55 -9.24 -8.72
N ALA A 196 8.51 -9.45 -7.90
CA ALA A 196 8.08 -8.46 -6.91
C ALA A 196 9.16 -8.20 -5.85
N GLN A 197 9.74 -9.26 -5.27
CA GLN A 197 10.84 -9.16 -4.30
C GLN A 197 12.02 -8.36 -4.88
N TYR A 198 12.43 -8.68 -6.11
CA TYR A 198 13.51 -7.97 -6.78
C TYR A 198 13.17 -6.48 -6.95
N SER A 199 12.00 -6.17 -7.48
CA SER A 199 11.55 -4.78 -7.68
C SER A 199 11.52 -3.96 -6.39
N LEU A 200 11.21 -4.61 -5.26
CA LEU A 200 11.12 -3.97 -3.94
C LEU A 200 12.45 -3.95 -3.20
N SER A 201 13.47 -4.66 -3.68
CA SER A 201 14.82 -4.62 -3.10
C SER A 201 15.48 -3.25 -3.32
N THR A 202 16.46 -2.92 -2.49
CA THR A 202 17.25 -1.69 -2.64
C THR A 202 17.92 -1.60 -4.02
N ARG A 203 18.39 -2.74 -4.54
CA ARG A 203 18.98 -2.83 -5.87
C ARG A 203 17.95 -2.61 -6.98
N GLY A 204 16.84 -3.34 -6.96
CA GLY A 204 15.80 -3.22 -7.99
C GLY A 204 15.18 -1.82 -8.02
N ALA A 205 14.95 -1.22 -6.83
CA ALA A 205 14.48 0.16 -6.75
C ALA A 205 15.50 1.16 -7.31
N ALA A 206 16.79 0.97 -7.10
CA ALA A 206 17.83 1.83 -7.69
C ALA A 206 17.85 1.73 -9.22
N GLU A 207 17.74 0.52 -9.78
CA GLU A 207 17.65 0.30 -11.23
C GLU A 207 16.37 0.91 -11.83
N PHE A 208 15.24 0.81 -11.13
CA PHE A 208 13.99 1.47 -11.50
C PHE A 208 14.14 3.00 -11.48
N ASN A 209 14.70 3.56 -10.41
CA ASN A 209 14.91 5.00 -10.26
C ASN A 209 15.86 5.60 -11.28
N ALA A 210 16.82 4.84 -11.79
CA ALA A 210 17.70 5.29 -12.89
C ALA A 210 16.93 5.61 -14.18
N ARG A 211 15.74 5.03 -14.35
CA ARG A 211 14.86 5.25 -15.52
C ARG A 211 13.67 6.15 -15.20
N PHE A 212 13.18 6.09 -13.96
CA PHE A 212 11.98 6.78 -13.48
C PHE A 212 12.32 7.59 -12.21
N SER A 213 13.04 8.70 -12.37
CA SER A 213 13.56 9.52 -11.26
C SER A 213 12.60 10.61 -10.78
N ALA A 214 11.50 10.89 -11.52
CA ALA A 214 10.57 11.97 -11.22
C ALA A 214 10.05 11.91 -9.77
N GLY A 215 10.16 13.03 -9.06
CA GLY A 215 9.74 13.15 -7.66
C GLY A 215 10.63 12.46 -6.63
N ILE A 216 11.67 11.71 -7.02
CA ILE A 216 12.58 11.05 -6.07
C ILE A 216 13.49 12.10 -5.42
N PRO A 217 13.50 12.23 -4.07
CA PRO A 217 14.41 13.15 -3.39
C PRO A 217 15.89 12.80 -3.62
N ALA A 218 16.77 13.77 -3.60
CA ALA A 218 18.22 13.52 -3.63
C ALA A 218 18.71 12.87 -2.31
N ASP A 219 18.11 13.28 -1.21
CA ASP A 219 18.40 12.80 0.16
C ASP A 219 17.11 12.26 0.86
N CYS A 220 16.97 12.47 2.17
CA CYS A 220 15.77 12.13 2.94
C CYS A 220 14.82 13.33 3.13
N GLY A 221 14.88 14.33 2.24
CA GLY A 221 13.98 15.50 2.20
C GLY A 221 12.84 15.33 1.21
N ASP A 222 12.33 16.48 0.73
CA ASP A 222 11.36 16.53 -0.36
C ASP A 222 12.02 16.25 -1.72
N GLY A 223 11.26 15.68 -2.63
CA GLY A 223 11.62 15.57 -4.03
C GLY A 223 11.08 16.72 -4.86
N GLU A 224 11.25 16.67 -6.17
CA GLU A 224 10.65 17.63 -7.08
C GLU A 224 9.12 17.46 -7.07
N HIS A 225 8.39 18.56 -6.77
CA HIS A 225 6.94 18.49 -6.57
C HIS A 225 6.16 18.36 -7.89
N VAL A 226 6.71 18.88 -8.99
CA VAL A 226 6.07 18.85 -10.33
C VAL A 226 7.11 18.49 -11.38
N VAL A 227 6.88 17.40 -12.09
CA VAL A 227 7.71 16.95 -13.22
C VAL A 227 6.79 16.61 -14.38
N ASP A 228 7.06 17.10 -15.58
CA ASP A 228 6.28 16.88 -16.81
C ASP A 228 4.76 17.14 -16.63
N GLY A 229 4.42 18.12 -15.78
CA GLY A 229 3.03 18.50 -15.48
C GLY A 229 2.30 17.57 -14.51
N VAL A 230 2.96 16.54 -13.99
CA VAL A 230 2.46 15.64 -12.95
C VAL A 230 2.90 16.13 -11.58
N ARG A 231 1.98 16.20 -10.60
CA ARG A 231 2.31 16.55 -9.22
C ARG A 231 2.60 15.28 -8.40
N TYR A 232 3.64 15.34 -7.57
CA TYR A 232 4.10 14.21 -6.74
C TYR A 232 3.93 14.53 -5.26
N TYR A 233 3.33 13.59 -4.53
CA TYR A 233 3.07 13.67 -3.09
C TYR A 233 3.44 12.38 -2.39
N SER A 234 3.73 12.46 -1.08
CA SER A 234 3.88 11.27 -0.25
C SER A 234 3.52 11.49 1.20
N TRP A 235 3.16 10.40 1.89
CA TRP A 235 3.14 10.30 3.34
C TRP A 235 3.47 8.88 3.80
N THR A 236 3.84 8.73 5.08
CA THR A 236 4.13 7.43 5.68
C THR A 236 4.02 7.47 7.20
N GLY A 237 3.83 6.30 7.81
CA GLY A 237 3.99 6.06 9.23
C GLY A 237 5.40 5.64 9.62
N ILE A 238 5.66 5.62 10.93
CA ILE A 238 6.92 5.17 11.51
C ILE A 238 6.75 4.32 12.78
N ARG A 239 5.57 3.77 12.98
CA ARG A 239 5.29 2.84 14.08
C ARG A 239 5.16 1.43 13.55
N GLN A 240 5.46 0.44 14.39
CA GLN A 240 5.34 -0.97 14.04
C GLN A 240 4.27 -1.67 14.86
N VAL A 241 4.09 -1.20 16.10
CA VAL A 241 3.05 -1.68 17.02
C VAL A 241 2.18 -0.48 17.36
N THR A 242 0.93 -0.51 16.98
CA THR A 242 -0.02 0.60 17.11
C THR A 242 -1.19 0.26 18.00
N THR A 243 -1.50 -1.04 18.14
CA THR A 243 -2.50 -1.57 19.05
C THR A 243 -2.09 -2.95 19.59
N LEU A 244 -2.66 -3.35 20.72
CA LEU A 244 -2.37 -4.68 21.30
C LEU A 244 -3.27 -5.79 20.74
N VAL A 245 -4.24 -5.44 19.91
CA VAL A 245 -5.25 -6.39 19.39
C VAL A 245 -5.07 -6.70 17.91
N ASP A 246 -4.20 -5.97 17.21
CA ASP A 246 -3.87 -6.27 15.81
C ASP A 246 -2.83 -7.40 15.74
N PRO A 247 -3.19 -8.57 15.16
CA PRO A 247 -2.26 -9.70 15.06
C PRO A 247 -1.07 -9.42 14.12
N THR A 248 -1.16 -8.42 13.24
CA THR A 248 -0.10 -8.06 12.29
C THR A 248 1.01 -7.22 12.91
N ASP A 249 0.74 -6.50 13.99
CA ASP A 249 1.72 -5.67 14.71
C ASP A 249 2.97 -6.48 15.12
N SER A 250 2.78 -7.70 15.58
CA SER A 250 3.90 -8.58 15.98
C SER A 250 4.80 -8.93 14.79
N LEU A 251 4.23 -9.15 13.61
CA LEU A 251 4.99 -9.42 12.39
C LEU A 251 5.76 -8.17 11.95
N LEU A 252 5.11 -7.02 11.96
CA LEU A 252 5.72 -5.74 11.58
C LEU A 252 6.84 -5.33 12.55
N ALA A 253 6.71 -5.64 13.85
CA ALA A 253 7.78 -5.44 14.82
C ALA A 253 9.01 -6.32 14.53
N ILE A 254 8.80 -7.55 14.06
CA ILE A 254 9.89 -8.45 13.66
C ILE A 254 10.59 -7.93 12.40
N THR A 255 9.85 -7.61 11.35
CA THR A 255 10.41 -7.11 10.10
C THR A 255 11.12 -5.77 10.27
N ALA A 256 10.64 -4.92 11.19
CA ALA A 256 11.27 -3.65 11.54
C ALA A 256 12.73 -3.78 12.01
N THR A 257 13.14 -4.94 12.53
CA THR A 257 14.53 -5.19 12.94
C THR A 257 15.53 -5.08 11.77
N ALA A 258 15.06 -5.30 10.53
CA ALA A 258 15.87 -5.13 9.32
C ALA A 258 16.36 -3.68 9.13
N PHE A 259 15.66 -2.71 9.66
CA PHE A 259 16.00 -1.27 9.53
C PHE A 259 17.06 -0.80 10.53
N ARG A 260 17.51 -1.65 11.46
CA ARG A 260 18.58 -1.35 12.43
C ARG A 260 18.33 -0.06 13.22
N GLY A 261 17.11 0.15 13.68
CA GLY A 261 16.72 1.30 14.50
C GLY A 261 16.39 2.58 13.72
N LYS A 262 16.48 2.57 12.38
CA LYS A 262 15.99 3.71 11.58
C LYS A 262 14.46 3.74 11.56
N PRO A 263 13.83 4.95 11.51
CA PRO A 263 12.38 5.09 11.43
C PRO A 263 11.79 4.30 10.24
N ASN A 264 10.75 3.52 10.49
CA ASN A 264 10.07 2.69 9.52
C ASN A 264 8.67 2.29 10.01
N ASP A 265 7.82 1.82 9.10
CA ASP A 265 6.46 1.36 9.36
C ASP A 265 6.34 -0.16 9.57
N GLY A 266 7.47 -0.86 9.63
CA GLY A 266 7.59 -2.32 9.69
C GLY A 266 8.05 -2.95 8.38
N LEU A 267 7.72 -2.39 7.22
CA LEU A 267 8.08 -2.90 5.89
C LEU A 267 8.84 -1.90 5.04
N VAL A 268 8.65 -0.59 5.23
CA VAL A 268 9.29 0.48 4.45
C VAL A 268 9.93 1.49 5.37
N GLY A 269 11.13 1.94 5.04
CA GLY A 269 11.83 2.98 5.79
C GLY A 269 11.29 4.37 5.46
N GLN A 270 11.22 5.26 6.46
CA GLN A 270 10.76 6.64 6.31
C GLN A 270 11.38 7.35 5.10
N CYS A 271 12.70 7.28 4.91
CA CYS A 271 13.36 7.91 3.76
C CYS A 271 13.06 7.20 2.42
N SER A 272 12.78 5.91 2.44
CA SER A 272 12.41 5.16 1.23
C SER A 272 11.02 5.53 0.72
N SER A 273 10.10 5.89 1.60
CA SER A 273 8.71 6.21 1.24
C SER A 273 8.54 7.59 0.62
N LYS A 274 9.52 8.49 0.74
CA LYS A 274 9.41 9.87 0.29
C LYS A 274 9.37 10.01 -1.23
N LEU A 275 8.49 10.91 -1.68
CA LEU A 275 8.29 11.25 -3.08
C LEU A 275 7.68 12.65 -3.18
N GLY A 276 8.22 13.52 -4.03
CA GLY A 276 7.68 14.87 -4.28
C GLY A 276 7.52 15.68 -3.00
N GLU A 277 6.37 16.31 -2.84
CA GLU A 277 5.98 17.00 -1.62
C GLU A 277 5.67 15.98 -0.51
N VAL A 278 6.45 16.00 0.56
CA VAL A 278 6.22 15.15 1.74
C VAL A 278 5.16 15.80 2.62
N ILE A 279 3.92 15.30 2.54
CA ILE A 279 2.79 15.82 3.33
C ILE A 279 3.06 15.59 4.83
N ARG A 280 3.47 14.37 5.17
CA ARG A 280 3.91 13.97 6.50
C ARG A 280 4.62 12.63 6.45
N ASP A 281 5.65 12.44 7.26
CA ASP A 281 6.49 11.24 7.25
C ASP A 281 6.64 10.57 8.63
N ASP A 282 5.80 10.95 9.59
CA ASP A 282 5.88 10.51 10.97
C ASP A 282 4.52 10.14 11.60
N TYR A 283 3.57 9.68 10.78
CA TYR A 283 2.30 9.20 11.34
C TYR A 283 2.53 8.05 12.34
N ALA A 284 1.70 8.01 13.39
CA ALA A 284 1.72 6.91 14.37
C ALA A 284 0.99 5.68 13.80
N GLN A 285 1.38 5.26 12.60
CA GLN A 285 0.80 4.18 11.80
C GLN A 285 1.89 3.18 11.42
N ASN A 286 1.50 1.91 11.31
CA ASN A 286 2.30 0.87 10.67
C ASN A 286 1.88 0.72 9.20
N HIS A 287 2.59 -0.14 8.46
CA HIS A 287 2.39 -0.32 7.03
C HIS A 287 0.97 -0.74 6.63
N LEU A 288 0.23 -1.45 7.48
CA LEU A 288 -1.13 -1.89 7.22
C LEU A 288 -2.17 -0.88 7.73
N ASP A 289 -1.86 -0.14 8.81
CA ASP A 289 -2.71 0.96 9.26
C ASP A 289 -2.94 1.98 8.15
N GLU A 290 -1.92 2.27 7.33
CA GLU A 290 -1.96 3.28 6.26
C GLU A 290 -3.01 3.01 5.18
N ILE A 291 -3.54 1.79 5.13
CA ILE A 291 -4.69 1.38 4.31
C ILE A 291 -5.90 0.95 5.15
N ASN A 292 -5.92 1.34 6.42
CA ASN A 292 -6.98 1.04 7.38
C ASN A 292 -7.17 -0.47 7.64
N GLN A 293 -6.11 -1.26 7.52
CA GLN A 293 -6.11 -2.69 7.83
C GLN A 293 -5.58 -2.93 9.26
N VAL A 294 -6.02 -3.97 9.97
CA VAL A 294 -7.02 -4.99 9.60
C VAL A 294 -8.41 -4.50 10.02
N ALA A 295 -9.29 -4.26 9.06
CA ALA A 295 -10.69 -3.85 9.29
C ALA A 295 -10.84 -2.62 10.22
N GLY A 296 -9.94 -1.64 10.14
CA GLY A 296 -9.96 -0.44 10.96
C GLY A 296 -9.37 -0.61 12.38
N LEU A 297 -8.68 -1.71 12.66
CA LEU A 297 -7.91 -1.87 13.90
C LEU A 297 -6.59 -1.10 13.83
N VAL A 298 -6.69 0.21 13.79
CA VAL A 298 -5.55 1.13 13.73
C VAL A 298 -5.24 1.73 15.09
N GLY A 299 -4.10 2.40 15.22
CA GLY A 299 -3.69 3.06 16.47
C GLY A 299 -4.71 4.05 16.99
N PHE A 300 -4.80 4.19 18.31
CA PHE A 300 -5.76 5.09 18.95
C PHE A 300 -5.63 6.54 18.43
N GLY A 301 -6.78 7.12 18.06
CA GLY A 301 -6.85 8.51 17.56
C GLY A 301 -6.40 8.65 16.09
N GLN A 302 -6.21 7.54 15.35
CA GLN A 302 -5.97 7.56 13.92
C GLN A 302 -7.30 7.39 13.17
N ASP A 303 -7.55 8.25 12.19
CA ASP A 303 -8.66 8.16 11.24
C ASP A 303 -8.05 8.13 9.84
N VAL A 304 -7.82 6.93 9.34
CA VAL A 304 -7.12 6.73 8.07
C VAL A 304 -7.99 7.14 6.88
N PRO A 305 -9.28 6.78 6.79
CA PRO A 305 -10.15 7.30 5.75
C PRO A 305 -10.16 8.83 5.69
N GLU A 306 -10.14 9.53 6.85
CA GLU A 306 -10.10 10.99 6.87
C GLU A 306 -8.77 11.54 6.32
N LEU A 307 -7.64 10.88 6.50
CA LEU A 307 -6.37 11.31 5.87
C LEU A 307 -6.47 11.30 4.34
N TYR A 308 -7.09 10.29 3.77
CA TYR A 308 -7.33 10.21 2.32
C TYR A 308 -8.34 11.28 1.86
N ARG A 309 -9.38 11.56 2.64
CA ARG A 309 -10.34 12.65 2.36
C ARG A 309 -9.64 14.01 2.36
N GLN A 310 -8.80 14.29 3.36
CA GLN A 310 -8.00 15.52 3.42
C GLN A 310 -7.05 15.64 2.22
N HIS A 311 -6.47 14.53 1.78
CA HIS A 311 -5.64 14.54 0.59
C HIS A 311 -6.46 14.79 -0.69
N ALA A 312 -7.61 14.14 -0.86
CA ALA A 312 -8.51 14.43 -1.98
C ALA A 312 -8.93 15.90 -2.00
N ASN A 313 -9.23 16.50 -0.84
CA ASN A 313 -9.49 17.93 -0.74
C ASN A 313 -8.26 18.79 -1.14
N ARG A 314 -7.04 18.35 -0.79
CA ARG A 314 -5.79 19.00 -1.26
C ARG A 314 -5.68 18.95 -2.78
N LEU A 315 -5.94 17.80 -3.42
CA LEU A 315 -5.97 17.64 -4.87
C LEU A 315 -7.02 18.55 -5.51
N LYS A 316 -8.24 18.57 -4.98
CA LYS A 316 -9.32 19.46 -5.41
C LYS A 316 -8.89 20.92 -5.38
N ASN A 317 -8.32 21.38 -4.28
CA ASN A 317 -7.87 22.77 -4.12
C ASN A 317 -6.69 23.12 -5.03
N ALA A 318 -5.94 22.12 -5.49
CA ALA A 318 -4.88 22.26 -6.49
C ALA A 318 -5.42 22.22 -7.94
N GLY A 319 -6.73 22.03 -8.14
CA GLY A 319 -7.38 21.94 -9.45
C GLY A 319 -7.20 20.60 -10.15
N LEU A 320 -6.90 19.55 -9.39
CA LEU A 320 -6.62 18.19 -9.88
C LEU A 320 -7.82 17.25 -9.72
#